data_8c122fbd1c41c1048c60e197d7ca82d5
#
_entry.id   8c122fbd1c41c1048c60e197d7ca82d5
#
_cell.length_a   1.000
_cell.length_b   1.000
_cell.length_c   1.000
_cell.angle_alpha   90.00
_cell.angle_beta   90.00
_cell.angle_gamma   90.00
#
_symmetry.space_group_name_H-M   'P 1'
#
loop_
_entity.id
_entity.type
_entity.pdbx_description
1 polymer ?
#
loop_
_entity_poly.entity_id
_entity_poly.type
_entity_poly.pdbx_seq_one_letter_code
_entity_poly.pdbx_strand_id
1 'polypeptide(L)'
;MDRKKVLEVLKQLREKSPKRKFTQKVDLILNLRNINIKNPDENVDVFVTLPHAPGKNIKFCALVGKELEEQSKIFDMVIKRDEFSKYSDNKKELRKLSREYDYFVAQANLMTEVAKVFGRTLGPKNKMPNPKSGAVFTPASNLHDLKKKLQNTIRLKTKNEPIVKSYVGNETMNDDDLADNVILVHDSVAKLLPQGEGNIKNIILKLTMGPGIRV
;
A
#
# COMPACT_ATOMS: atom_id res chain seq x y z
N MET A 1 20.98 6.98 -1.46
CA MET A 1 21.23 5.51 -1.37
C MET A 1 21.97 5.02 -2.60
N ASP A 2 22.96 4.09 -2.48
CA ASP A 2 23.76 3.63 -3.62
C ASP A 2 23.11 2.43 -4.32
N ARG A 3 22.78 2.57 -5.63
CA ARG A 3 22.12 1.53 -6.45
C ARG A 3 22.96 0.25 -6.55
N LYS A 4 24.29 0.37 -6.64
CA LYS A 4 25.17 -0.79 -6.75
C LYS A 4 25.09 -1.69 -5.53
N LYS A 5 25.09 -1.10 -4.31
CA LYS A 5 24.93 -1.85 -3.06
C LYS A 5 23.58 -2.58 -2.99
N VAL A 6 22.50 -1.93 -3.44
CA VAL A 6 21.16 -2.57 -3.46
C VAL A 6 21.15 -3.79 -4.36
N LEU A 7 21.75 -3.70 -5.55
CA LEU A 7 21.84 -4.82 -6.51
C LEU A 7 22.69 -5.97 -5.95
N GLU A 8 23.81 -5.69 -5.28
CA GLU A 8 24.62 -6.71 -4.62
C GLU A 8 23.84 -7.44 -3.52
N VAL A 9 23.11 -6.69 -2.70
CA VAL A 9 22.28 -7.27 -1.64
C VAL A 9 21.14 -8.11 -2.21
N LEU A 10 20.50 -7.69 -3.31
CA LEU A 10 19.46 -8.48 -3.97
C LEU A 10 20.01 -9.81 -4.50
N LYS A 11 21.20 -9.83 -5.10
CA LYS A 11 21.88 -11.08 -5.53
C LYS A 11 22.15 -12.00 -4.34
N GLN A 12 22.76 -11.48 -3.27
CA GLN A 12 23.01 -12.25 -2.05
C GLN A 12 21.72 -12.80 -1.42
N LEU A 13 20.63 -12.02 -1.49
CA LEU A 13 19.34 -12.39 -0.95
C LEU A 13 18.74 -13.57 -1.71
N ARG A 14 18.89 -13.61 -3.05
CA ARG A 14 18.46 -14.75 -3.88
C ARG A 14 19.30 -16.00 -3.62
N GLU A 15 20.60 -15.86 -3.45
CA GLU A 15 21.52 -16.97 -3.17
C GLU A 15 21.26 -17.59 -1.79
N LYS A 16 21.11 -16.76 -0.75
CA LYS A 16 20.93 -17.21 0.64
C LYS A 16 19.50 -17.65 0.98
N SER A 17 18.54 -17.38 0.11
CA SER A 17 17.14 -17.71 0.37
C SER A 17 16.75 -19.04 -0.24
N PRO A 18 16.16 -19.96 0.53
CA PRO A 18 15.71 -21.25 0.00
C PRO A 18 14.54 -21.06 -0.96
N LYS A 19 14.57 -21.75 -2.09
CA LYS A 19 13.44 -21.79 -3.03
C LYS A 19 12.22 -22.41 -2.34
N ARG A 20 11.06 -21.77 -2.54
CA ARG A 20 9.78 -22.20 -1.97
C ARG A 20 8.79 -22.53 -3.08
N LYS A 21 7.72 -23.26 -2.73
CA LYS A 21 6.63 -23.63 -3.66
C LYS A 21 5.69 -22.43 -4.00
N PHE A 22 5.93 -21.27 -3.46
CA PHE A 22 5.15 -20.05 -3.69
C PHE A 22 6.08 -18.89 -4.00
N THR A 23 5.61 -17.92 -4.76
CA THR A 23 6.34 -16.68 -5.07
C THR A 23 6.51 -15.84 -3.82
N GLN A 24 7.76 -15.65 -3.38
CA GLN A 24 8.07 -14.84 -2.20
C GLN A 24 8.04 -13.34 -2.53
N LYS A 25 7.67 -12.53 -1.56
CA LYS A 25 7.74 -11.07 -1.64
C LYS A 25 9.10 -10.60 -1.18
N VAL A 26 9.55 -9.49 -1.75
CA VAL A 26 10.71 -8.75 -1.29
C VAL A 26 10.22 -7.66 -0.33
N ASP A 27 10.55 -7.81 0.93
CA ASP A 27 10.20 -6.86 2.00
C ASP A 27 11.38 -5.94 2.27
N LEU A 28 11.10 -4.63 2.33
CA LEU A 28 12.01 -3.58 2.76
C LEU A 28 11.67 -3.15 4.17
N ILE A 29 12.68 -3.13 5.03
CA ILE A 29 12.57 -2.70 6.42
C ILE A 29 13.54 -1.54 6.65
N LEU A 30 12.99 -0.38 6.99
CA LEU A 30 13.74 0.81 7.35
C LEU A 30 13.65 1.00 8.86
N ASN A 31 14.76 0.80 9.56
CA ASN A 31 14.85 1.10 10.98
C ASN A 31 15.22 2.57 11.15
N LEU A 32 14.40 3.28 11.90
CA LEU A 32 14.58 4.71 12.14
C LEU A 32 15.21 4.95 13.52
N ARG A 33 15.83 6.12 13.71
CA ARG A 33 16.45 6.55 14.97
C ARG A 33 16.11 8.01 15.25
N ASN A 34 16.16 8.39 16.52
CA ASN A 34 15.95 9.78 16.96
C ASN A 34 14.61 10.36 16.50
N ILE A 35 13.54 9.54 16.56
CA ILE A 35 12.20 9.91 16.14
C ILE A 35 11.22 9.65 17.29
N ASN A 36 10.39 10.62 17.57
CA ASN A 36 9.28 10.47 18.49
C ASN A 36 7.99 10.16 17.74
N ILE A 37 7.58 8.89 17.75
CA ILE A 37 6.37 8.41 17.04
C ILE A 37 5.09 9.10 17.51
N LYS A 38 5.07 9.64 18.74
CA LYS A 38 3.90 10.35 19.28
C LYS A 38 3.69 11.71 18.62
N ASN A 39 4.74 12.28 18.03
CA ASN A 39 4.64 13.54 17.31
C ASN A 39 4.11 13.28 15.89
N PRO A 40 3.00 13.93 15.49
CA PRO A 40 2.43 13.77 14.15
C PRO A 40 3.42 14.11 13.02
N ASP A 41 4.29 15.08 13.24
CA ASP A 41 5.26 15.57 12.25
C ASP A 41 6.46 14.62 12.04
N GLU A 42 6.74 13.78 13.03
CA GLU A 42 7.81 12.78 12.97
C GLU A 42 7.31 11.38 12.59
N ASN A 43 5.98 11.23 12.54
CA ASN A 43 5.34 9.96 12.21
C ASN A 43 5.19 9.82 10.70
N VAL A 44 5.78 8.78 10.15
CA VAL A 44 5.65 8.48 8.70
C VAL A 44 4.29 7.83 8.42
N ASP A 45 3.42 8.49 7.67
CA ASP A 45 2.18 7.92 7.12
C ASP A 45 1.92 8.51 5.72
N VAL A 46 2.53 7.90 4.71
CA VAL A 46 2.50 8.38 3.33
C VAL A 46 2.17 7.27 2.35
N PHE A 47 1.53 7.65 1.24
CA PHE A 47 1.29 6.79 0.09
C PHE A 47 2.32 7.11 -0.99
N VAL A 48 3.02 6.08 -1.45
CA VAL A 48 4.06 6.17 -2.48
C VAL A 48 3.66 5.31 -3.66
N THR A 49 3.66 5.87 -4.85
CA THR A 49 3.42 5.13 -6.09
C THR A 49 4.75 4.63 -6.63
N LEU A 50 4.92 3.32 -6.68
CA LEU A 50 6.13 2.67 -7.19
C LEU A 50 6.21 2.82 -8.72
N PRO A 51 7.40 2.97 -9.32
CA PRO A 51 7.59 2.97 -10.76
C PRO A 51 7.26 1.61 -11.38
N HIS A 52 7.63 0.53 -10.70
CA HIS A 52 7.36 -0.84 -11.15
C HIS A 52 6.34 -1.51 -10.23
N ALA A 53 5.31 -2.14 -10.84
CA ALA A 53 4.25 -2.82 -10.09
C ALA A 53 4.83 -3.91 -9.18
N PRO A 54 4.49 -3.92 -7.88
CA PRO A 54 5.06 -4.90 -6.95
C PRO A 54 4.54 -6.33 -7.16
N GLY A 55 3.73 -6.57 -8.19
CA GLY A 55 3.27 -7.89 -8.60
C GLY A 55 2.26 -8.54 -7.64
N LYS A 56 1.59 -7.75 -6.80
CA LYS A 56 0.47 -8.22 -5.99
C LYS A 56 -0.83 -8.11 -6.79
N ASN A 57 -1.57 -9.21 -6.88
CA ASN A 57 -2.94 -9.16 -7.41
C ASN A 57 -3.86 -8.51 -6.37
N ILE A 58 -4.16 -7.23 -6.57
CA ILE A 58 -4.95 -6.40 -5.66
C ILE A 58 -6.40 -6.40 -6.14
N LYS A 59 -7.33 -6.78 -5.27
CA LYS A 59 -8.77 -6.73 -5.54
C LYS A 59 -9.35 -5.40 -5.08
N PHE A 60 -10.09 -4.75 -5.97
CA PHE A 60 -10.70 -3.44 -5.76
C PHE A 60 -12.22 -3.54 -5.61
N CYS A 61 -12.77 -2.82 -4.65
CA CYS A 61 -14.20 -2.63 -4.49
C CYS A 61 -14.54 -1.14 -4.64
N ALA A 62 -15.43 -0.83 -5.58
CA ALA A 62 -15.87 0.54 -5.85
C ALA A 62 -17.20 0.84 -5.15
N LEU A 63 -17.28 1.98 -4.48
CA LEU A 63 -18.47 2.50 -3.81
C LEU A 63 -18.95 3.73 -4.58
N VAL A 64 -20.02 3.58 -5.38
CA VAL A 64 -20.41 4.56 -6.40
C VAL A 64 -21.91 4.89 -6.39
N GLY A 65 -22.24 6.06 -6.92
CA GLY A 65 -23.61 6.42 -7.28
C GLY A 65 -24.06 5.77 -8.59
N LYS A 66 -25.34 5.89 -8.89
CA LYS A 66 -25.94 5.36 -10.14
C LYS A 66 -25.26 5.91 -11.40
N GLU A 67 -24.79 7.14 -11.35
CA GLU A 67 -24.19 7.86 -12.49
C GLU A 67 -22.91 7.20 -13.02
N LEU A 68 -22.14 6.56 -12.15
CA LEU A 68 -20.82 6.02 -12.46
C LEU A 68 -20.79 4.48 -12.48
N GLU A 69 -21.93 3.84 -12.44
CA GLU A 69 -22.03 2.38 -12.39
C GLU A 69 -21.33 1.71 -13.57
N GLU A 70 -21.60 2.17 -14.80
CA GLU A 70 -21.02 1.58 -16.01
C GLU A 70 -19.50 1.74 -16.08
N GLN A 71 -19.00 2.92 -15.76
CA GLN A 71 -17.57 3.19 -15.76
C GLN A 71 -16.82 2.41 -14.67
N SER A 72 -17.52 2.11 -13.57
CA SER A 72 -16.94 1.40 -12.43
C SER A 72 -16.85 -0.12 -12.59
N LYS A 73 -17.41 -0.71 -13.65
CA LYS A 73 -17.29 -2.14 -13.99
C LYS A 73 -15.84 -2.61 -14.21
N ILE A 74 -14.90 -1.68 -14.32
CA ILE A 74 -13.46 -1.95 -14.37
C ILE A 74 -12.93 -2.55 -13.06
N PHE A 75 -13.56 -2.23 -11.93
CA PHE A 75 -13.20 -2.78 -10.63
C PHE A 75 -13.80 -4.17 -10.44
N ASP A 76 -13.21 -4.94 -9.53
CA ASP A 76 -13.61 -6.34 -9.32
C ASP A 76 -15.00 -6.48 -8.67
N MET A 77 -15.43 -5.46 -7.92
CA MET A 77 -16.77 -5.36 -7.35
C MET A 77 -17.22 -3.90 -7.32
N VAL A 78 -18.50 -3.71 -7.58
CA VAL A 78 -19.17 -2.39 -7.52
C VAL A 78 -20.34 -2.49 -6.57
N ILE A 79 -20.40 -1.61 -5.58
CA ILE A 79 -21.51 -1.48 -4.63
C ILE A 79 -22.17 -0.13 -4.87
N LYS A 80 -23.45 -0.15 -5.17
CA LYS A 80 -24.26 1.04 -5.42
C LYS A 80 -24.69 1.69 -4.11
N ARG A 81 -24.95 2.99 -4.15
CA ARG A 81 -25.48 3.74 -3.02
C ARG A 81 -26.73 3.09 -2.40
N ASP A 82 -27.67 2.61 -3.24
CA ASP A 82 -28.93 1.98 -2.79
C ASP A 82 -28.69 0.69 -2.00
N GLU A 83 -27.53 0.05 -2.18
CA GLU A 83 -27.16 -1.19 -1.48
C GLU A 83 -26.49 -0.93 -0.12
N PHE A 84 -26.10 0.32 0.19
CA PHE A 84 -25.42 0.64 1.44
C PHE A 84 -26.22 0.27 2.68
N SER A 85 -27.56 0.40 2.63
CA SER A 85 -28.46 0.00 3.71
C SER A 85 -28.35 -1.49 4.04
N LYS A 86 -28.26 -2.37 3.03
CA LYS A 86 -28.10 -3.82 3.23
C LYS A 86 -26.82 -4.14 4.04
N TYR A 87 -25.74 -3.41 3.77
CA TYR A 87 -24.47 -3.60 4.48
C TYR A 87 -24.45 -2.97 5.87
N SER A 88 -25.26 -1.94 6.12
CA SER A 88 -25.45 -1.36 7.45
C SER A 88 -25.99 -2.40 8.44
N ASP A 89 -26.96 -3.18 8.01
CA ASP A 89 -27.67 -4.15 8.85
C ASP A 89 -26.90 -5.48 8.95
N ASN A 90 -26.16 -5.84 7.91
CA ASN A 90 -25.44 -7.12 7.84
C ASN A 90 -23.92 -6.99 8.09
N LYS A 91 -23.54 -6.90 9.37
CA LYS A 91 -22.13 -6.82 9.79
C LYS A 91 -21.27 -8.03 9.37
N LYS A 92 -21.88 -9.21 9.16
CA LYS A 92 -21.14 -10.42 8.75
C LYS A 92 -20.68 -10.28 7.30
N GLU A 93 -21.56 -9.85 6.40
CA GLU A 93 -21.20 -9.60 4.99
C GLU A 93 -20.15 -8.52 4.85
N LEU A 94 -20.29 -7.43 5.60
CA LEU A 94 -19.33 -6.33 5.59
C LEU A 94 -17.93 -6.78 6.04
N ARG A 95 -17.86 -7.65 7.04
CA ARG A 95 -16.58 -8.26 7.48
C ARG A 95 -16.00 -9.20 6.42
N LYS A 96 -16.84 -9.99 5.71
CA LYS A 96 -16.41 -10.85 4.60
C LYS A 96 -15.85 -10.00 3.47
N LEU A 97 -16.58 -9.00 3.03
CA LEU A 97 -16.19 -8.05 1.99
C LEU A 97 -14.85 -7.37 2.33
N SER A 98 -14.69 -6.92 3.57
CA SER A 98 -13.44 -6.30 4.02
C SER A 98 -12.23 -7.24 4.10
N ARG A 99 -12.42 -8.57 4.06
CA ARG A 99 -11.33 -9.57 3.97
C ARG A 99 -11.00 -9.90 2.52
N GLU A 100 -12.02 -9.94 1.67
CA GLU A 100 -11.90 -10.34 0.27
C GLU A 100 -11.24 -9.27 -0.60
N TYR A 101 -11.57 -7.99 -0.37
CA TYR A 101 -11.03 -6.87 -1.15
C TYR A 101 -9.92 -6.15 -0.41
N ASP A 102 -8.86 -5.82 -1.14
CA ASP A 102 -7.67 -5.14 -0.59
C ASP A 102 -7.86 -3.63 -0.52
N TYR A 103 -8.42 -3.03 -1.57
CA TYR A 103 -8.65 -1.59 -1.70
C TYR A 103 -10.11 -1.27 -1.92
N PHE A 104 -10.55 -0.21 -1.26
CA PHE A 104 -11.85 0.40 -1.47
C PHE A 104 -11.66 1.76 -2.09
N VAL A 105 -12.37 2.02 -3.19
CA VAL A 105 -12.42 3.32 -3.85
C VAL A 105 -13.82 3.88 -3.74
N ALA A 106 -13.97 5.18 -3.58
CA ALA A 106 -15.29 5.79 -3.39
C ALA A 106 -15.42 7.10 -4.16
N GLN A 107 -16.63 7.37 -4.59
CA GLN A 107 -16.99 8.67 -5.15
C GLN A 107 -16.98 9.73 -4.05
N ALA A 108 -16.40 10.91 -4.32
CA ALA A 108 -16.23 11.98 -3.34
C ALA A 108 -17.54 12.38 -2.64
N ASN A 109 -18.61 12.52 -3.40
CA ASN A 109 -19.92 12.94 -2.89
C ASN A 109 -20.53 11.93 -1.90
N LEU A 110 -20.15 10.65 -1.97
CA LEU A 110 -20.69 9.59 -1.13
C LEU A 110 -19.86 9.31 0.12
N MET A 111 -18.72 9.97 0.29
CA MET A 111 -17.77 9.69 1.39
C MET A 111 -18.41 9.77 2.77
N THR A 112 -19.35 10.69 2.99
CA THR A 112 -20.06 10.83 4.27
C THR A 112 -20.92 9.60 4.59
N GLU A 113 -21.62 9.08 3.60
CA GLU A 113 -22.46 7.87 3.73
C GLU A 113 -21.58 6.63 3.88
N VAL A 114 -20.52 6.53 3.08
CA VAL A 114 -19.52 5.47 3.17
C VAL A 114 -18.89 5.44 4.57
N ALA A 115 -18.57 6.59 5.16
CA ALA A 115 -18.02 6.65 6.51
C ALA A 115 -19.00 6.14 7.57
N LYS A 116 -20.28 6.46 7.45
CA LYS A 116 -21.32 6.01 8.38
C LYS A 116 -21.51 4.49 8.33
N VAL A 117 -21.59 3.91 7.13
CA VAL A 117 -21.91 2.49 6.92
C VAL A 117 -20.67 1.61 7.09
N PHE A 118 -19.60 1.94 6.39
CA PHE A 118 -18.40 1.09 6.27
C PHE A 118 -17.28 1.45 7.25
N GLY A 119 -17.31 2.63 7.85
CA GLY A 119 -16.24 3.18 8.68
C GLY A 119 -15.84 2.28 9.85
N ARG A 120 -16.80 1.71 10.58
CA ARG A 120 -16.57 0.79 11.70
C ARG A 120 -15.79 -0.47 11.32
N THR A 121 -15.92 -0.94 10.08
CA THR A 121 -15.29 -2.18 9.63
C THR A 121 -14.01 -1.94 8.83
N LEU A 122 -14.00 -0.93 7.96
CA LEU A 122 -12.86 -0.62 7.10
C LEU A 122 -11.81 0.24 7.83
N GLY A 123 -12.22 1.12 8.75
CA GLY A 123 -11.33 2.00 9.50
C GLY A 123 -10.23 1.25 10.24
N PRO A 124 -10.54 0.31 11.16
CA PRO A 124 -9.54 -0.45 11.91
C PRO A 124 -8.62 -1.29 11.01
N LYS A 125 -9.07 -1.66 9.81
CA LYS A 125 -8.28 -2.41 8.82
C LYS A 125 -7.43 -1.51 7.91
N ASN A 126 -7.51 -0.19 8.07
CA ASN A 126 -6.87 0.79 7.19
C ASN A 126 -7.25 0.65 5.71
N LYS A 127 -8.47 0.17 5.43
CA LYS A 127 -9.01 -0.01 4.07
C LYS A 127 -10.04 1.06 3.68
N MET A 128 -10.25 2.05 4.53
CA MET A 128 -11.13 3.18 4.22
C MET A 128 -10.56 3.98 3.05
N PRO A 129 -11.40 4.35 2.05
CA PRO A 129 -10.97 5.21 0.95
C PRO A 129 -10.36 6.51 1.50
N ASN A 130 -9.14 6.82 1.05
CA ASN A 130 -8.41 8.00 1.52
C ASN A 130 -8.08 8.91 0.32
N PRO A 131 -8.40 10.22 0.39
CA PRO A 131 -8.04 11.17 -0.66
C PRO A 131 -6.53 11.23 -0.93
N LYS A 132 -5.69 11.10 0.12
CA LYS A 132 -4.22 11.12 -0.01
C LYS A 132 -3.67 9.96 -0.84
N SER A 133 -4.34 8.81 -0.87
CA SER A 133 -3.96 7.67 -1.72
C SER A 133 -4.49 7.78 -3.14
N GLY A 134 -5.39 8.73 -3.41
CA GLY A 134 -6.14 8.82 -4.66
C GLY A 134 -7.31 7.83 -4.75
N ALA A 135 -7.69 7.18 -3.64
CA ALA A 135 -8.82 6.24 -3.62
C ALA A 135 -10.20 6.93 -3.60
N VAL A 136 -10.23 8.24 -3.55
CA VAL A 136 -11.44 9.05 -3.68
C VAL A 136 -11.41 9.76 -5.03
N PHE A 137 -12.45 9.58 -5.83
CA PHE A 137 -12.53 10.11 -7.18
C PHE A 137 -13.79 10.93 -7.42
N THR A 138 -13.73 11.79 -8.42
CA THR A 138 -14.86 12.59 -8.92
C THR A 138 -15.38 11.99 -10.24
N PRO A 139 -16.59 12.33 -10.68
CA PRO A 139 -17.14 11.85 -11.95
C PRO A 139 -16.27 12.12 -13.19
N ALA A 140 -15.45 13.17 -13.14
CA ALA A 140 -14.55 13.53 -14.23
C ALA A 140 -13.22 12.74 -14.24
N SER A 141 -12.99 11.88 -13.25
CA SER A 141 -11.72 11.14 -13.11
C SER A 141 -11.66 9.93 -14.03
N ASN A 142 -10.51 9.69 -14.66
CA ASN A 142 -10.26 8.47 -15.43
C ASN A 142 -10.03 7.28 -14.48
N LEU A 143 -11.00 6.36 -14.41
CA LEU A 143 -10.96 5.22 -13.49
C LEU A 143 -9.90 4.18 -13.87
N HIS A 144 -9.52 4.07 -15.16
CA HIS A 144 -8.44 3.18 -15.61
C HIS A 144 -7.08 3.61 -15.05
N ASP A 145 -6.76 4.89 -15.18
CA ASP A 145 -5.50 5.44 -14.68
C ASP A 145 -5.45 5.39 -13.15
N LEU A 146 -6.60 5.63 -12.51
CA LEU A 146 -6.74 5.49 -11.06
C LEU A 146 -6.47 4.06 -10.59
N LYS A 147 -7.05 3.06 -11.26
CA LYS A 147 -6.80 1.63 -10.94
C LYS A 147 -5.32 1.29 -11.09
N LYS A 148 -4.68 1.66 -12.20
CA LYS A 148 -3.23 1.45 -12.43
C LYS A 148 -2.39 2.12 -11.35
N LYS A 149 -2.68 3.37 -11.02
CA LYS A 149 -1.97 4.11 -9.98
C LYS A 149 -2.10 3.43 -8.62
N LEU A 150 -3.30 3.03 -8.24
CA LEU A 150 -3.55 2.36 -6.96
C LEU A 150 -2.91 0.96 -6.88
N GLN A 151 -2.78 0.23 -8.01
CA GLN A 151 -2.06 -1.04 -8.07
C GLN A 151 -0.59 -0.89 -7.69
N ASN A 152 0.00 0.23 -8.05
CA ASN A 152 1.41 0.52 -7.78
C ASN A 152 1.62 1.30 -6.46
N THR A 153 0.53 1.73 -5.81
CA THR A 153 0.63 2.55 -4.61
C THR A 153 0.75 1.67 -3.36
N ILE A 154 1.77 1.94 -2.57
CA ILE A 154 1.99 1.32 -1.26
C ILE A 154 1.85 2.37 -0.16
N ARG A 155 1.42 1.92 1.01
CA ARG A 155 1.36 2.78 2.21
C ARG A 155 2.56 2.50 3.10
N LEU A 156 3.33 3.53 3.36
CA LEU A 156 4.45 3.51 4.30
C LEU A 156 3.95 4.11 5.62
N LYS A 157 3.98 3.31 6.68
CA LYS A 157 3.49 3.77 7.98
C LYS A 157 4.35 3.22 9.11
N THR A 158 4.79 4.10 9.99
CA THR A 158 5.25 3.73 11.33
C THR A 158 4.03 3.42 12.21
N LYS A 159 4.13 2.40 13.05
CA LYS A 159 3.05 2.04 14.00
C LYS A 159 3.49 2.38 15.42
N ASN A 160 3.84 1.35 16.19
CA ASN A 160 4.24 1.48 17.59
C ASN A 160 5.77 1.51 17.75
N GLU A 161 6.50 1.25 16.69
CA GLU A 161 7.96 1.19 16.65
C GLU A 161 8.50 2.13 15.59
N PRO A 162 9.70 2.69 15.75
CA PRO A 162 10.35 3.53 14.75
C PRO A 162 10.87 2.70 13.57
N ILE A 163 9.96 1.93 12.95
CA ILE A 163 10.28 1.03 11.85
C ILE A 163 9.20 1.18 10.77
N VAL A 164 9.65 1.37 9.53
CA VAL A 164 8.79 1.30 8.33
C VAL A 164 9.02 -0.04 7.66
N LYS A 165 7.96 -0.83 7.53
CA LYS A 165 7.98 -2.12 6.84
C LYS A 165 7.08 -2.04 5.61
N SER A 166 7.62 -2.35 4.45
CA SER A 166 6.86 -2.38 3.20
C SER A 166 7.37 -3.46 2.28
N TYR A 167 6.50 -4.01 1.44
CA TYR A 167 6.94 -4.85 0.34
C TYR A 167 7.18 -3.98 -0.90
N VAL A 168 8.25 -4.29 -1.65
CA VAL A 168 8.67 -3.51 -2.82
C VAL A 168 8.56 -4.29 -4.13
N GLY A 169 8.33 -5.58 -4.06
CA GLY A 169 8.14 -6.43 -5.23
C GLY A 169 8.14 -7.91 -4.92
N ASN A 170 8.27 -8.73 -5.96
CA ASN A 170 8.31 -10.19 -5.91
C ASN A 170 9.69 -10.71 -6.31
N GLU A 171 9.99 -11.95 -5.94
CA GLU A 171 11.21 -12.65 -6.34
C GLU A 171 11.33 -12.86 -7.87
N THR A 172 10.22 -12.80 -8.61
CA THR A 172 10.20 -12.96 -10.08
C THR A 172 10.53 -11.67 -10.83
N MET A 173 10.58 -10.53 -10.16
CA MET A 173 10.94 -9.24 -10.76
C MET A 173 12.43 -9.15 -11.04
N ASN A 174 12.80 -8.31 -12.02
CA ASN A 174 14.19 -7.98 -12.30
C ASN A 174 14.80 -7.22 -11.12
N ASP A 175 16.10 -7.44 -10.89
CA ASP A 175 16.80 -6.77 -9.78
C ASP A 175 16.91 -5.27 -9.99
N ASP A 176 16.97 -4.79 -11.23
CA ASP A 176 16.97 -3.36 -11.56
C ASP A 176 15.65 -2.69 -11.19
N ASP A 177 14.52 -3.31 -11.53
CA ASP A 177 13.18 -2.81 -11.17
C ASP A 177 12.97 -2.79 -9.66
N LEU A 178 13.46 -3.83 -8.97
CA LEU A 178 13.44 -3.89 -7.51
C LEU A 178 14.30 -2.80 -6.88
N ALA A 179 15.48 -2.54 -7.43
CA ALA A 179 16.38 -1.51 -6.94
C ALA A 179 15.76 -0.12 -7.09
N ASP A 180 15.10 0.18 -8.21
CA ASP A 180 14.41 1.45 -8.41
C ASP A 180 13.26 1.63 -7.42
N ASN A 181 12.48 0.57 -7.15
CA ASN A 181 11.44 0.60 -6.14
C ASN A 181 12.00 0.85 -4.73
N VAL A 182 13.10 0.17 -4.36
CA VAL A 182 13.76 0.33 -3.05
C VAL A 182 14.29 1.75 -2.87
N ILE A 183 14.96 2.31 -3.87
CA ILE A 183 15.53 3.67 -3.83
C ILE A 183 14.40 4.69 -3.68
N LEU A 184 13.32 4.56 -4.45
CA LEU A 184 12.19 5.48 -4.35
C LEU A 184 11.55 5.46 -2.96
N VAL A 185 11.35 4.28 -2.38
CA VAL A 185 10.79 4.15 -1.02
C VAL A 185 11.71 4.79 0.01
N HIS A 186 13.01 4.53 -0.07
CA HIS A 186 14.02 5.14 0.80
C HIS A 186 13.97 6.67 0.73
N ASP A 187 14.03 7.23 -0.49
CA ASP A 187 14.05 8.67 -0.70
C ASP A 187 12.74 9.34 -0.26
N SER A 188 11.60 8.65 -0.46
CA SER A 188 10.30 9.14 0.00
C SER A 188 10.21 9.20 1.52
N VAL A 189 10.78 8.22 2.22
CA VAL A 189 10.85 8.23 3.69
C VAL A 189 11.84 9.29 4.17
N ALA A 190 13.04 9.37 3.58
CA ALA A 190 14.05 10.36 3.96
C ALA A 190 13.56 11.80 3.84
N LYS A 191 12.78 12.12 2.79
CA LYS A 191 12.19 13.46 2.60
C LYS A 191 11.19 13.87 3.67
N LEU A 192 10.56 12.91 4.34
CA LEU A 192 9.55 13.18 5.38
C LEU A 192 10.15 13.30 6.77
N LEU A 193 11.36 12.80 6.96
CA LEU A 193 12.01 12.78 8.26
C LEU A 193 12.72 14.11 8.53
N PRO A 194 12.71 14.62 9.78
CA PRO A 194 13.27 15.92 10.13
C PRO A 194 14.76 16.07 9.79
N GLN A 195 15.55 15.01 9.98
CA GLN A 195 16.99 14.98 9.68
C GLN A 195 17.29 14.19 8.38
N GLY A 196 16.28 13.90 7.57
CA GLY A 196 16.46 13.18 6.32
C GLY A 196 17.09 11.79 6.51
N GLU A 197 18.17 11.51 5.78
CA GLU A 197 18.91 10.25 5.90
C GLU A 197 19.53 10.04 7.29
N GLY A 198 19.79 11.10 8.04
CA GLY A 198 20.33 11.02 9.40
C GLY A 198 19.43 10.26 10.38
N ASN A 199 18.12 10.24 10.14
CA ASN A 199 17.16 9.47 10.93
C ASN A 199 17.09 7.99 10.53
N ILE A 200 17.68 7.56 9.42
CA ILE A 200 17.69 6.16 9.00
C ILE A 200 18.87 5.45 9.65
N LYS A 201 18.61 4.50 10.54
CA LYS A 201 19.65 3.73 11.24
C LYS A 201 20.23 2.64 10.36
N ASN A 202 19.39 1.84 9.73
CA ASN A 202 19.78 0.79 8.80
C ASN A 202 18.60 0.38 7.90
N ILE A 203 18.95 -0.26 6.81
CA ILE A 203 18.03 -0.72 5.78
C ILE A 203 18.24 -2.22 5.64
N ILE A 204 17.17 -2.99 5.67
CA ILE A 204 17.21 -4.45 5.56
C ILE A 204 16.27 -4.87 4.43
N LEU A 205 16.79 -5.71 3.54
CA LEU A 205 16.01 -6.41 2.53
C LEU A 205 15.88 -7.87 2.92
N LYS A 206 14.72 -8.45 2.72
CA LYS A 206 14.48 -9.87 2.96
C LYS A 206 13.43 -10.43 2.02
N LEU A 207 13.54 -11.71 1.68
CA LEU A 207 12.41 -12.47 1.15
C LEU A 207 11.50 -12.93 2.30
N THR A 208 10.23 -13.20 2.01
CA THR A 208 9.23 -13.57 3.02
C THR A 208 9.73 -14.61 4.01
N MET A 209 10.38 -15.68 3.53
CA MET A 209 10.93 -16.79 4.33
C MET A 209 12.46 -16.81 4.34
N GLY A 210 13.11 -15.78 3.80
CA GLY A 210 14.57 -15.68 3.74
C GLY A 210 15.16 -14.93 4.93
N PRO A 211 16.50 -14.96 5.09
CA PRO A 211 17.21 -14.14 6.06
C PRO A 211 17.14 -12.66 5.66
N GLY A 212 17.22 -11.76 6.65
CA GLY A 212 17.34 -10.33 6.40
C GLY A 212 18.79 -9.95 6.11
N ILE A 213 19.04 -9.26 5.00
CA ILE A 213 20.36 -8.76 4.63
C ILE A 213 20.37 -7.23 4.72
N ARG A 214 21.39 -6.69 5.37
CA ARG A 214 21.56 -5.24 5.51
C ARG A 214 22.20 -4.66 4.24
N VAL A 215 21.64 -3.53 3.79
CA VAL A 215 22.15 -2.73 2.67
C VAL A 215 23.24 -1.80 3.13
#